data_5a5f4d4687c5ef5e976d7abe2fa53059
#
_entry.id   5a5f4d4687c5ef5e976d7abe2fa53059
#
_cell.length_a   1.000
_cell.length_b   1.000
_cell.length_c   1.000
_cell.angle_alpha   90.00
_cell.angle_beta   90.00
_cell.angle_gamma   90.00
#
_symmetry.space_group_name_H-M   'P 1'
#
loop_
_entity.id
_entity.type
_entity.pdbx_description
1 polymer ?
#
loop_
_entity_poly.entity_id
_entity_poly.type
_entity_poly.pdbx_seq_one_letter_code
_entity_poly.pdbx_strand_id
1 'polypeptide(L)'
;MPIARINDHDMYYEVLGAGEPVLCMGGWGTFCHDNHHHLARGLTDRYQVVIFDYRGIGDSTDDLTVPSTMALHAADAIGLLDHLGLSNVHLVGLVGMGACVCQEIAIRRPDLARSMLNTGAWCEVDPFLRDQLEMFRWLHRDAGFEAFQKAVTLMSFTPEYYIAHHDKLLGPQGGWKELNGRFPAHSRLIDACVNFESRSRLAQVKCPTLVIHAALDTVTSPRTTVPIEKAIPGAIGETWDDLAHVVAGKEQKIRFCERLFSWLGSH
;
A
#
# COMPACT_ATOMS: atom_id res chain seq x y z
N MET A 1 0.33 -24.33 -1.68
CA MET A 1 0.44 -22.85 -1.75
C MET A 1 -0.64 -22.29 -0.85
N PRO A 2 -0.35 -21.28 -0.04
CA PRO A 2 -1.31 -20.81 0.97
C PRO A 2 -2.42 -19.98 0.30
N ILE A 3 -3.53 -20.61 0.04
CA ILE A 3 -4.79 -19.97 -0.35
C ILE A 3 -5.78 -20.22 0.79
N ALA A 4 -6.44 -19.16 1.23
CA ALA A 4 -7.50 -19.23 2.23
C ALA A 4 -8.81 -18.68 1.65
N ARG A 5 -9.94 -19.27 2.08
CA ARG A 5 -11.26 -18.74 1.78
C ARG A 5 -11.56 -17.59 2.75
N ILE A 6 -11.47 -16.36 2.27
CA ILE A 6 -11.68 -15.15 3.04
C ILE A 6 -12.80 -14.34 2.39
N ASN A 7 -13.84 -14.01 3.15
CA ASN A 7 -14.96 -13.15 2.68
C ASN A 7 -15.43 -13.50 1.26
N ASP A 8 -15.74 -14.77 1.05
CA ASP A 8 -16.29 -15.31 -0.21
C ASP A 8 -15.38 -15.26 -1.45
N HIS A 9 -14.07 -15.03 -1.27
CA HIS A 9 -13.08 -15.21 -2.34
C HIS A 9 -11.91 -16.06 -1.88
N ASP A 10 -11.14 -16.61 -2.81
CA ASP A 10 -9.91 -17.33 -2.55
C ASP A 10 -8.76 -16.32 -2.54
N MET A 11 -8.17 -16.09 -1.37
CA MET A 11 -7.07 -15.14 -1.16
C MET A 11 -5.74 -15.89 -1.12
N TYR A 12 -4.81 -15.52 -2.00
CA TYR A 12 -3.42 -15.95 -1.90
C TYR A 12 -2.68 -15.07 -0.89
N TYR A 13 -1.88 -15.70 -0.02
CA TYR A 13 -1.07 -14.99 0.97
C TYR A 13 0.24 -15.71 1.23
N GLU A 14 1.20 -15.02 1.82
CA GLU A 14 2.44 -15.59 2.29
C GLU A 14 2.73 -15.10 3.72
N VAL A 15 3.29 -15.97 4.53
CA VAL A 15 3.79 -15.67 5.88
C VAL A 15 5.27 -15.96 5.92
N LEU A 16 6.07 -14.94 6.13
CA LEU A 16 7.52 -14.98 6.05
C LEU A 16 8.14 -14.62 7.40
N GLY A 17 9.23 -15.32 7.76
CA GLY A 17 9.91 -15.06 9.02
C GLY A 17 9.14 -15.53 10.24
N ALA A 18 9.54 -15.04 11.41
CA ALA A 18 8.94 -15.35 12.71
C ALA A 18 9.10 -14.18 13.68
N GLY A 19 8.29 -14.12 14.74
CA GLY A 19 8.32 -13.06 15.73
C GLY A 19 7.01 -12.30 15.81
N GLU A 20 7.08 -11.02 16.16
CA GLU A 20 5.91 -10.15 16.23
C GLU A 20 5.29 -9.95 14.83
N PRO A 21 3.94 -9.96 14.72
CA PRO A 21 3.29 -9.92 13.41
C PRO A 21 3.30 -8.52 12.80
N VAL A 22 3.65 -8.47 11.51
CA VAL A 22 3.61 -7.28 10.66
C VAL A 22 2.78 -7.58 9.43
N LEU A 23 1.73 -6.83 9.18
CA LEU A 23 1.00 -6.85 7.92
C LEU A 23 1.59 -5.79 7.00
N CYS A 24 2.21 -6.20 5.89
CA CYS A 24 2.74 -5.29 4.88
C CYS A 24 1.81 -5.21 3.67
N MET A 25 1.40 -4.00 3.31
CA MET A 25 0.52 -3.75 2.18
C MET A 25 1.09 -2.66 1.28
N GLY A 26 1.16 -2.95 -0.02
CA GLY A 26 1.58 -2.00 -1.07
C GLY A 26 0.42 -1.33 -1.78
N GLY A 27 0.74 -0.61 -2.86
CA GLY A 27 -0.24 -0.02 -3.77
C GLY A 27 -0.95 -1.08 -4.64
N TRP A 28 -0.98 -0.87 -5.95
CA TRP A 28 -1.67 -1.73 -6.91
C TRP A 28 -0.85 -2.94 -7.38
N GLY A 29 0.02 -3.47 -6.60
CA GLY A 29 0.84 -4.63 -6.90
C GLY A 29 0.74 -5.68 -5.81
N THR A 30 1.68 -6.58 -5.80
CA THR A 30 1.83 -7.57 -4.74
C THR A 30 3.27 -7.69 -4.28
N PHE A 31 3.46 -8.05 -3.02
CA PHE A 31 4.76 -8.47 -2.47
C PHE A 31 4.95 -9.99 -2.54
N CYS A 32 3.90 -10.74 -2.89
CA CYS A 32 3.94 -12.18 -3.09
C CYS A 32 4.71 -12.57 -4.36
N HIS A 33 4.84 -13.87 -4.63
CA HIS A 33 5.39 -14.40 -5.88
C HIS A 33 6.82 -13.91 -6.17
N ASP A 34 7.72 -14.07 -5.18
CA ASP A 34 9.14 -13.65 -5.25
C ASP A 34 9.36 -12.13 -5.35
N ASN A 35 8.31 -11.31 -5.14
CA ASN A 35 8.45 -9.86 -5.05
C ASN A 35 8.89 -9.35 -3.65
N HIS A 36 9.32 -10.24 -2.77
CA HIS A 36 9.78 -9.92 -1.40
C HIS A 36 10.91 -8.88 -1.35
N HIS A 37 11.65 -8.72 -2.45
CA HIS A 37 12.71 -7.71 -2.56
C HIS A 37 12.20 -6.25 -2.50
N HIS A 38 10.87 -6.06 -2.55
CA HIS A 38 10.22 -4.78 -2.30
C HIS A 38 9.94 -4.52 -0.81
N LEU A 39 10.01 -5.55 0.04
CA LEU A 39 9.94 -5.38 1.49
C LEU A 39 11.21 -4.73 2.03
N ALA A 40 11.11 -4.12 3.20
CA ALA A 40 12.27 -3.58 3.89
C ALA A 40 13.28 -4.71 4.17
N ARG A 41 14.54 -4.49 3.79
CA ARG A 41 15.60 -5.51 3.93
C ARG A 41 15.77 -5.89 5.40
N GLY A 42 15.72 -7.20 5.69
CA GLY A 42 15.86 -7.75 7.04
C GLY A 42 14.56 -7.72 7.86
N LEU A 43 13.42 -7.34 7.27
CA LEU A 43 12.14 -7.36 7.97
C LEU A 43 11.74 -8.78 8.35
N THR A 44 11.89 -9.73 7.43
CA THR A 44 11.59 -11.16 7.65
C THR A 44 12.58 -11.86 8.57
N ASP A 45 13.73 -11.23 8.86
CA ASP A 45 14.71 -11.78 9.81
C ASP A 45 14.31 -11.50 11.27
N ARG A 46 13.37 -10.56 11.50
CA ARG A 46 13.01 -10.06 12.82
C ARG A 46 11.54 -10.18 13.17
N TYR A 47 10.67 -10.24 12.15
CA TYR A 47 9.22 -10.20 12.29
C TYR A 47 8.55 -11.31 11.50
N GLN A 48 7.35 -11.69 11.94
CA GLN A 48 6.45 -12.52 11.15
C GLN A 48 5.70 -11.60 10.17
N VAL A 49 6.10 -11.60 8.91
CA VAL A 49 5.54 -10.71 7.89
C VAL A 49 4.43 -11.40 7.13
N VAL A 50 3.24 -10.83 7.16
CA VAL A 50 2.08 -11.26 6.38
C VAL A 50 1.95 -10.36 5.16
N ILE A 51 1.86 -10.96 3.98
CA ILE A 51 1.59 -10.30 2.71
C ILE A 51 0.54 -11.09 1.94
N PHE A 52 -0.20 -10.45 1.07
CA PHE A 52 -1.26 -11.09 0.30
C PHE A 52 -1.50 -10.40 -1.05
N ASP A 53 -2.18 -11.10 -1.93
CA ASP A 53 -2.67 -10.56 -3.19
C ASP A 53 -4.05 -9.93 -2.99
N TYR A 54 -4.24 -8.69 -3.45
CA TYR A 54 -5.56 -8.08 -3.52
C TYR A 54 -6.47 -8.87 -4.48
N ARG A 55 -7.78 -8.72 -4.33
CA ARG A 55 -8.78 -9.32 -5.24
C ARG A 55 -8.43 -9.06 -6.71
N GLY A 56 -8.39 -10.14 -7.50
CA GLY A 56 -8.07 -10.11 -8.92
C GLY A 56 -6.59 -9.89 -9.26
N ILE A 57 -5.71 -9.77 -8.26
CA ILE A 57 -4.26 -9.67 -8.44
C ILE A 57 -3.62 -11.00 -8.09
N GLY A 58 -2.49 -11.32 -8.75
CA GLY A 58 -1.74 -12.55 -8.51
C GLY A 58 -2.62 -13.79 -8.64
N ASP A 59 -2.70 -14.58 -7.57
CA ASP A 59 -3.49 -15.80 -7.47
C ASP A 59 -4.78 -15.63 -6.65
N SER A 60 -5.12 -14.40 -6.22
CA SER A 60 -6.39 -14.12 -5.56
C SER A 60 -7.53 -13.99 -6.57
N THR A 61 -8.67 -14.65 -6.26
CA THR A 61 -9.88 -14.48 -7.06
C THR A 61 -10.59 -13.16 -6.74
N ASP A 62 -11.57 -12.78 -7.56
CA ASP A 62 -12.43 -11.63 -7.31
C ASP A 62 -13.89 -11.97 -7.66
N ASP A 63 -14.81 -11.40 -6.91
CA ASP A 63 -16.24 -11.43 -7.23
C ASP A 63 -16.64 -10.08 -7.82
N LEU A 64 -16.86 -10.07 -9.14
CA LEU A 64 -17.21 -8.85 -9.86
C LEU A 64 -18.59 -8.30 -9.53
N THR A 65 -19.43 -9.05 -8.82
CA THR A 65 -20.76 -8.61 -8.37
C THR A 65 -20.70 -7.75 -7.11
N VAL A 66 -19.59 -7.82 -6.36
CA VAL A 66 -19.38 -7.04 -5.13
C VAL A 66 -18.66 -5.74 -5.47
N PRO A 67 -19.17 -4.56 -5.07
CA PRO A 67 -18.46 -3.29 -5.28
C PRO A 67 -17.08 -3.28 -4.61
N SER A 68 -16.04 -2.92 -5.38
CA SER A 68 -14.70 -2.77 -4.82
C SER A 68 -14.60 -1.45 -4.04
N THR A 69 -14.33 -1.57 -2.75
CA THR A 69 -14.20 -0.44 -1.83
C THR A 69 -13.01 -0.63 -0.90
N MET A 70 -12.44 0.45 -0.37
CA MET A 70 -11.37 0.34 0.62
C MET A 70 -11.81 -0.46 1.84
N ALA A 71 -13.09 -0.33 2.21
CA ALA A 71 -13.71 -1.09 3.29
C ALA A 71 -13.73 -2.61 3.02
N LEU A 72 -13.96 -3.03 1.76
CA LEU A 72 -13.91 -4.43 1.35
C LEU A 72 -12.48 -4.98 1.50
N HIS A 73 -11.49 -4.28 0.96
CA HIS A 73 -10.09 -4.71 1.04
C HIS A 73 -9.57 -4.74 2.49
N ALA A 74 -10.03 -3.83 3.34
CA ALA A 74 -9.72 -3.88 4.76
C ALA A 74 -10.40 -5.07 5.46
N ALA A 75 -11.65 -5.38 5.11
CA ALA A 75 -12.34 -6.57 5.64
C ALA A 75 -11.63 -7.87 5.23
N ASP A 76 -11.10 -7.93 4.00
CA ASP A 76 -10.33 -9.07 3.53
C ASP A 76 -9.01 -9.23 4.31
N ALA A 77 -8.28 -8.15 4.52
CA ALA A 77 -7.05 -8.17 5.32
C ALA A 77 -7.33 -8.55 6.79
N ILE A 78 -8.41 -8.03 7.39
CA ILE A 78 -8.87 -8.43 8.75
C ILE A 78 -9.21 -9.91 8.78
N GLY A 79 -9.98 -10.40 7.79
CA GLY A 79 -10.34 -11.81 7.69
C GLY A 79 -9.12 -12.73 7.56
N LEU A 80 -8.08 -12.29 6.86
CA LEU A 80 -6.81 -13.03 6.80
C LEU A 80 -6.11 -13.06 8.15
N LEU A 81 -6.04 -11.94 8.88
CA LEU A 81 -5.43 -11.91 10.21
C LEU A 81 -6.20 -12.78 11.20
N ASP A 82 -7.54 -12.76 11.17
CA ASP A 82 -8.40 -13.61 11.99
C ASP A 82 -8.20 -15.10 11.62
N HIS A 83 -8.10 -15.44 10.32
CA HIS A 83 -7.81 -16.80 9.85
C HIS A 83 -6.46 -17.33 10.36
N LEU A 84 -5.45 -16.46 10.42
CA LEU A 84 -4.13 -16.80 10.93
C LEU A 84 -4.04 -16.76 12.47
N GLY A 85 -5.11 -16.37 13.16
CA GLY A 85 -5.14 -16.22 14.63
C GLY A 85 -4.21 -15.11 15.13
N LEU A 86 -3.93 -14.08 14.31
CA LEU A 86 -3.03 -12.99 14.64
C LEU A 86 -3.78 -11.81 15.27
N SER A 87 -3.19 -11.24 16.30
CA SER A 87 -3.65 -10.02 16.97
C SER A 87 -2.45 -9.14 17.30
N ASN A 88 -2.70 -7.89 17.67
CA ASN A 88 -1.65 -6.96 18.05
C ASN A 88 -0.60 -6.81 16.92
N VAL A 89 -1.07 -6.52 15.71
CA VAL A 89 -0.31 -6.54 14.45
C VAL A 89 0.19 -5.13 14.12
N HIS A 90 1.46 -5.00 13.76
CA HIS A 90 1.96 -3.77 13.15
C HIS A 90 1.42 -3.64 11.71
N LEU A 91 0.78 -2.53 11.39
CA LEU A 91 0.24 -2.22 10.07
C LEU A 91 1.25 -1.35 9.31
N VAL A 92 1.84 -1.88 8.24
CA VAL A 92 2.80 -1.16 7.40
C VAL A 92 2.20 -0.95 6.02
N GLY A 93 1.70 0.26 5.79
CA GLY A 93 1.11 0.68 4.52
C GLY A 93 2.14 1.43 3.68
N LEU A 94 2.65 0.75 2.67
CA LEU A 94 3.63 1.29 1.74
C LEU A 94 2.91 1.76 0.48
N VAL A 95 2.88 3.04 0.28
CA VAL A 95 2.33 3.79 -0.84
C VAL A 95 0.87 3.50 -1.22
N GLY A 96 0.12 4.54 -1.45
CA GLY A 96 -1.21 4.50 -2.03
C GLY A 96 -2.22 3.66 -1.25
N MET A 97 -2.80 2.71 -1.96
CA MET A 97 -3.92 1.90 -1.49
C MET A 97 -3.63 1.15 -0.18
N GLY A 98 -2.45 0.53 -0.04
CA GLY A 98 -2.10 -0.23 1.15
C GLY A 98 -2.11 0.62 2.42
N ALA A 99 -1.65 1.87 2.33
CA ALA A 99 -1.70 2.80 3.45
C ALA A 99 -3.15 3.23 3.80
N CYS A 100 -4.03 3.35 2.80
CA CYS A 100 -5.45 3.61 3.03
C CYS A 100 -6.17 2.40 3.65
N VAL A 101 -5.82 1.18 3.24
CA VAL A 101 -6.33 -0.06 3.88
C VAL A 101 -5.89 -0.15 5.34
N CYS A 102 -4.64 0.23 5.69
CA CYS A 102 -4.19 0.31 7.08
C CYS A 102 -5.08 1.23 7.92
N GLN A 103 -5.47 2.40 7.40
CA GLN A 103 -6.36 3.32 8.09
C GLN A 103 -7.72 2.66 8.39
N GLU A 104 -8.31 1.98 7.39
CA GLU A 104 -9.58 1.27 7.56
C GLU A 104 -9.49 0.14 8.59
N ILE A 105 -8.40 -0.63 8.62
CA ILE A 105 -8.16 -1.67 9.62
C ILE A 105 -8.09 -1.04 11.01
N ALA A 106 -7.27 0.00 11.19
CA ALA A 106 -7.07 0.66 12.49
C ALA A 106 -8.36 1.32 13.02
N ILE A 107 -9.25 1.79 12.12
CA ILE A 107 -10.56 2.33 12.48
C ILE A 107 -11.52 1.21 12.89
N ARG A 108 -11.62 0.13 12.10
CA ARG A 108 -12.62 -0.93 12.27
C ARG A 108 -12.26 -1.94 13.35
N ARG A 109 -10.98 -2.22 13.52
CA ARG A 109 -10.44 -3.23 14.43
C ARG A 109 -9.24 -2.64 15.20
N PRO A 110 -9.50 -1.62 16.05
CA PRO A 110 -8.45 -1.00 16.87
C PRO A 110 -7.77 -2.00 17.83
N ASP A 111 -8.43 -3.13 18.12
CA ASP A 111 -7.90 -4.25 18.89
C ASP A 111 -6.81 -5.03 18.14
N LEU A 112 -6.84 -5.06 16.81
CA LEU A 112 -5.83 -5.71 15.98
C LEU A 112 -4.57 -4.86 15.79
N ALA A 113 -4.72 -3.53 15.72
CA ALA A 113 -3.65 -2.63 15.34
C ALA A 113 -2.73 -2.29 16.52
N ARG A 114 -1.50 -2.79 16.50
CA ARG A 114 -0.44 -2.46 17.47
C ARG A 114 0.19 -1.10 17.20
N SER A 115 0.59 -0.84 15.98
CA SER A 115 1.03 0.45 15.48
C SER A 115 0.75 0.56 13.98
N MET A 116 0.79 1.76 13.44
CA MET A 116 0.59 2.00 12.01
C MET A 116 1.72 2.87 11.46
N LEU A 117 2.28 2.50 10.30
CA LEU A 117 3.16 3.32 9.49
C LEU A 117 2.53 3.50 8.11
N ASN A 118 2.36 4.74 7.68
CA ASN A 118 1.82 5.10 6.37
C ASN A 118 2.79 5.95 5.57
N THR A 119 2.96 5.60 4.29
CA THR A 119 3.62 6.44 3.28
C THR A 119 2.70 6.62 2.08
N GLY A 120 2.76 7.77 1.40
CA GLY A 120 2.07 7.99 0.13
C GLY A 120 0.55 7.76 0.18
N ALA A 121 -0.10 8.12 1.28
CA ALA A 121 -1.52 7.86 1.56
C ALA A 121 -2.39 9.10 1.34
N TRP A 122 -3.70 8.90 1.43
CA TRP A 122 -4.72 9.95 1.55
C TRP A 122 -5.81 9.52 2.51
N CYS A 123 -6.60 10.47 2.99
CA CYS A 123 -7.78 10.20 3.80
C CYS A 123 -9.06 10.78 3.20
N GLU A 124 -8.92 11.53 2.12
CA GLU A 124 -9.98 12.08 1.30
C GLU A 124 -9.47 12.27 -0.13
N VAL A 125 -10.37 12.21 -1.10
CA VAL A 125 -10.03 12.34 -2.52
C VAL A 125 -10.47 13.71 -3.00
N ASP A 126 -9.51 14.62 -3.19
CA ASP A 126 -9.76 15.90 -3.83
C ASP A 126 -9.85 15.76 -5.37
N PRO A 127 -10.30 16.80 -6.08
CA PRO A 127 -10.43 16.75 -7.55
C PRO A 127 -9.12 16.39 -8.26
N PHE A 128 -7.97 16.89 -7.79
CA PHE A 128 -6.67 16.61 -8.42
C PHE A 128 -6.30 15.11 -8.32
N LEU A 129 -6.42 14.53 -7.13
CA LEU A 129 -6.15 13.10 -6.93
C LEU A 129 -7.15 12.23 -7.70
N ARG A 130 -8.42 12.63 -7.74
CA ARG A 130 -9.46 11.93 -8.51
C ARG A 130 -9.10 11.87 -9.99
N ASP A 131 -8.83 13.02 -10.60
CA ASP A 131 -8.51 13.11 -12.03
C ASP A 131 -7.24 12.33 -12.37
N GLN A 132 -6.25 12.32 -11.46
CA GLN A 132 -5.02 11.55 -11.61
C GLN A 132 -5.27 10.03 -11.57
N LEU A 133 -6.08 9.54 -10.63
CA LEU A 133 -6.45 8.13 -10.54
C LEU A 133 -7.27 7.69 -11.76
N GLU A 134 -8.22 8.52 -12.21
CA GLU A 134 -9.00 8.27 -13.42
C GLU A 134 -8.14 8.33 -14.69
N MET A 135 -7.12 9.19 -14.74
CA MET A 135 -6.14 9.22 -15.83
C MET A 135 -5.38 7.89 -15.92
N PHE A 136 -4.95 7.30 -14.80
CA PHE A 136 -4.30 5.98 -14.79
C PHE A 136 -5.23 4.87 -15.31
N ARG A 137 -6.52 4.91 -14.93
CA ARG A 137 -7.53 4.00 -15.45
C ARG A 137 -7.68 4.14 -16.96
N TRP A 138 -7.83 5.38 -17.41
CA TRP A 138 -8.02 5.70 -18.82
C TRP A 138 -6.81 5.27 -19.66
N LEU A 139 -5.60 5.59 -19.23
CA LEU A 139 -4.38 5.15 -19.93
C LEU A 139 -4.31 3.64 -20.06
N HIS A 140 -4.61 2.89 -18.99
CA HIS A 140 -4.57 1.43 -19.05
C HIS A 140 -5.66 0.87 -19.97
N ARG A 141 -6.87 1.44 -19.98
CA ARG A 141 -7.98 0.99 -20.80
C ARG A 141 -7.79 1.28 -22.28
N ASP A 142 -7.42 2.52 -22.61
CA ASP A 142 -7.51 3.03 -24.00
C ASP A 142 -6.16 3.04 -24.70
N ALA A 143 -5.04 3.17 -23.98
CA ALA A 143 -3.69 3.18 -24.51
C ALA A 143 -2.86 1.95 -24.11
N GLY A 144 -3.41 1.10 -23.24
CA GLY A 144 -2.79 -0.16 -22.81
C GLY A 144 -1.87 -0.04 -21.62
N PHE A 145 -1.41 -1.20 -21.14
CA PHE A 145 -0.59 -1.32 -19.93
C PHE A 145 0.69 -0.49 -20.00
N GLU A 146 1.40 -0.49 -21.13
CA GLU A 146 2.67 0.22 -21.26
C GLU A 146 2.52 1.74 -21.08
N ALA A 147 1.43 2.34 -21.58
CA ALA A 147 1.14 3.75 -21.41
C ALA A 147 0.85 4.08 -19.93
N PHE A 148 0.05 3.27 -19.27
CA PHE A 148 -0.20 3.35 -17.84
C PHE A 148 1.11 3.20 -17.05
N GLN A 149 1.87 2.12 -17.30
CA GLN A 149 3.13 1.85 -16.61
C GLN A 149 4.11 3.03 -16.72
N LYS A 150 4.25 3.59 -17.91
CA LYS A 150 5.12 4.75 -18.12
C LYS A 150 4.64 5.97 -17.33
N ALA A 151 3.36 6.28 -17.35
CA ALA A 151 2.80 7.43 -16.64
C ALA A 151 2.97 7.31 -15.12
N VAL A 152 2.56 6.17 -14.54
CA VAL A 152 2.66 5.95 -13.10
C VAL A 152 4.13 5.91 -12.63
N THR A 153 5.03 5.35 -13.44
CA THR A 153 6.46 5.31 -13.13
C THR A 153 7.09 6.71 -13.13
N LEU A 154 6.78 7.53 -14.13
CA LEU A 154 7.25 8.93 -14.18
C LEU A 154 6.80 9.75 -12.97
N MET A 155 5.63 9.46 -12.41
CA MET A 155 5.09 10.17 -11.26
C MET A 155 5.56 9.59 -9.92
N SER A 156 6.06 8.36 -9.90
CA SER A 156 6.41 7.63 -8.67
C SER A 156 7.88 7.75 -8.28
N PHE A 157 8.76 8.12 -9.20
CA PHE A 157 10.21 8.20 -8.97
C PHE A 157 10.75 9.58 -9.30
N THR A 158 11.90 9.94 -8.70
CA THR A 158 12.61 11.16 -9.11
C THR A 158 13.15 11.01 -10.53
N PRO A 159 13.33 12.11 -11.28
CA PRO A 159 13.91 12.06 -12.62
C PRO A 159 15.27 11.36 -12.67
N GLU A 160 16.13 11.59 -11.67
CA GLU A 160 17.47 10.99 -11.59
C GLU A 160 17.38 9.48 -11.45
N TYR A 161 16.49 8.99 -10.56
CA TYR A 161 16.28 7.56 -10.37
C TYR A 161 15.67 6.91 -11.61
N TYR A 162 14.68 7.56 -12.20
CA TYR A 162 14.03 7.09 -13.43
C TYR A 162 15.03 6.94 -14.58
N ILE A 163 15.88 7.96 -14.82
CA ILE A 163 16.89 7.94 -15.88
C ILE A 163 17.91 6.80 -15.65
N ALA A 164 18.39 6.66 -14.43
CA ALA A 164 19.38 5.65 -14.08
C ALA A 164 18.86 4.20 -14.14
N HIS A 165 17.54 4.00 -14.07
CA HIS A 165 16.93 2.65 -13.95
C HIS A 165 15.84 2.42 -15.00
N HIS A 166 15.76 3.23 -16.04
CA HIS A 166 14.71 3.22 -17.07
C HIS A 166 14.33 1.80 -17.54
N ASP A 167 15.32 1.01 -17.98
CA ASP A 167 15.09 -0.32 -18.55
C ASP A 167 14.63 -1.37 -17.52
N LYS A 168 14.81 -1.09 -16.21
CA LYS A 168 14.33 -1.95 -15.13
C LYS A 168 12.95 -1.56 -14.63
N LEU A 169 12.59 -0.28 -14.79
CA LEU A 169 11.31 0.24 -14.33
C LEU A 169 10.18 -0.05 -15.31
N LEU A 170 10.48 -0.18 -16.59
CA LEU A 170 9.52 -0.36 -17.65
C LEU A 170 9.60 -1.75 -18.27
N GLY A 171 8.57 -2.10 -19.04
CA GLY A 171 8.48 -3.36 -19.75
C GLY A 171 7.82 -4.48 -18.94
N PRO A 172 7.79 -5.71 -19.47
CA PRO A 172 7.00 -6.82 -18.94
C PRO A 172 7.39 -7.28 -17.52
N GLN A 173 8.62 -6.96 -17.08
CA GLN A 173 9.12 -7.28 -15.74
C GLN A 173 9.34 -6.02 -14.88
N GLY A 174 8.93 -4.86 -15.36
CA GLY A 174 9.04 -3.60 -14.66
C GLY A 174 8.00 -3.42 -13.55
N GLY A 175 7.90 -2.20 -13.03
CA GLY A 175 6.91 -1.87 -12.02
C GLY A 175 5.48 -2.17 -12.47
N TRP A 176 4.62 -2.55 -11.53
CA TRP A 176 3.19 -2.88 -11.75
C TRP A 176 2.93 -4.00 -12.77
N LYS A 177 3.92 -4.85 -13.05
CA LYS A 177 3.81 -5.98 -14.01
C LYS A 177 2.61 -6.89 -13.75
N GLU A 178 2.18 -7.00 -12.50
CA GLU A 178 1.04 -7.81 -12.08
C GLU A 178 -0.29 -7.30 -12.65
N LEU A 179 -0.35 -6.05 -13.09
CA LEU A 179 -1.52 -5.46 -13.74
C LEU A 179 -1.56 -5.69 -15.26
N ASN A 180 -0.46 -6.17 -15.85
CA ASN A 180 -0.43 -6.44 -17.30
C ASN A 180 -1.47 -7.49 -17.68
N GLY A 181 -2.37 -7.15 -18.61
CA GLY A 181 -3.49 -8.01 -18.99
C GLY A 181 -4.63 -8.07 -17.97
N ARG A 182 -4.57 -7.31 -16.86
CA ARG A 182 -5.56 -7.34 -15.76
C ARG A 182 -6.28 -6.01 -15.60
N PHE A 183 -6.65 -5.35 -16.70
CA PHE A 183 -7.38 -4.06 -16.63
C PHE A 183 -8.64 -4.13 -15.74
N PRO A 184 -9.51 -5.17 -15.81
CA PRO A 184 -10.69 -5.24 -14.94
C PRO A 184 -10.34 -5.17 -13.45
N ALA A 185 -9.32 -5.91 -13.00
CA ALA A 185 -8.87 -5.87 -11.61
C ALA A 185 -8.31 -4.48 -11.25
N HIS A 186 -7.45 -3.91 -12.09
CA HIS A 186 -6.91 -2.56 -11.88
C HIS A 186 -8.02 -1.50 -11.78
N SER A 187 -9.00 -1.55 -12.68
CA SER A 187 -10.14 -0.63 -12.64
C SER A 187 -10.91 -0.70 -11.32
N ARG A 188 -11.09 -1.90 -10.78
CA ARG A 188 -11.76 -2.12 -9.49
C ARG A 188 -10.93 -1.61 -8.31
N LEU A 189 -9.59 -1.76 -8.35
CA LEU A 189 -8.72 -1.15 -7.33
C LEU A 189 -8.82 0.38 -7.37
N ILE A 190 -8.91 0.97 -8.57
CA ILE A 190 -9.14 2.42 -8.72
C ILE A 190 -10.52 2.83 -8.17
N ASP A 191 -11.58 2.02 -8.36
CA ASP A 191 -12.89 2.29 -7.75
C ASP A 191 -12.80 2.41 -6.23
N ALA A 192 -12.05 1.51 -5.59
CA ALA A 192 -11.81 1.58 -4.15
C ALA A 192 -11.06 2.86 -3.76
N CYS A 193 -10.10 3.30 -4.59
CA CYS A 193 -9.28 4.47 -4.34
C CYS A 193 -10.06 5.79 -4.49
N VAL A 194 -10.79 5.98 -5.60
CA VAL A 194 -11.48 7.25 -5.91
C VAL A 194 -12.69 7.53 -5.03
N ASN A 195 -13.22 6.52 -4.37
CA ASN A 195 -14.38 6.64 -3.48
C ASN A 195 -14.00 6.57 -1.99
N PHE A 196 -12.70 6.63 -1.67
CA PHE A 196 -12.24 6.50 -0.29
C PHE A 196 -12.34 7.82 0.49
N GLU A 197 -12.92 7.72 1.67
CA GLU A 197 -12.96 8.77 2.69
C GLU A 197 -12.80 8.12 4.08
N SER A 198 -11.81 8.55 4.83
CA SER A 198 -11.57 8.15 6.21
C SER A 198 -11.38 9.33 7.15
N ARG A 199 -11.20 10.56 6.64
CA ARG A 199 -10.86 11.75 7.41
C ARG A 199 -11.78 11.98 8.59
N SER A 200 -13.09 11.83 8.38
CA SER A 200 -14.12 11.99 9.41
C SER A 200 -14.02 10.96 10.54
N ARG A 201 -13.32 9.84 10.32
CA ARG A 201 -13.23 8.68 11.20
C ARG A 201 -11.82 8.49 11.80
N LEU A 202 -10.79 9.18 11.30
CA LEU A 202 -9.40 9.02 11.75
C LEU A 202 -9.18 9.29 13.25
N ALA A 203 -10.03 10.11 13.87
CA ALA A 203 -10.01 10.32 15.34
C ALA A 203 -10.31 9.03 16.14
N GLN A 204 -10.81 7.98 15.49
CA GLN A 204 -11.07 6.67 16.10
C GLN A 204 -9.83 5.76 16.16
N VAL A 205 -8.77 6.08 15.40
CA VAL A 205 -7.51 5.33 15.44
C VAL A 205 -6.90 5.45 16.83
N LYS A 206 -6.55 4.31 17.42
CA LYS A 206 -6.03 4.21 18.79
C LYS A 206 -4.56 3.85 18.87
N CYS A 207 -4.03 3.20 17.82
CA CYS A 207 -2.65 2.77 17.81
C CYS A 207 -1.71 3.95 17.52
N PRO A 208 -0.47 3.93 18.04
CA PRO A 208 0.58 4.84 17.61
C PRO A 208 0.71 4.86 16.09
N THR A 209 0.81 6.06 15.52
CA THR A 209 0.82 6.22 14.06
C THR A 209 1.98 7.10 13.61
N LEU A 210 2.74 6.62 12.63
CA LEU A 210 3.76 7.37 11.92
C LEU A 210 3.31 7.62 10.47
N VAL A 211 3.36 8.88 10.04
CA VAL A 211 3.07 9.28 8.65
C VAL A 211 4.33 9.90 8.04
N ILE A 212 4.88 9.27 7.01
CA ILE A 212 6.02 9.83 6.27
C ILE A 212 5.49 10.63 5.08
N HIS A 213 5.81 11.91 5.04
CA HIS A 213 5.49 12.83 3.97
C HIS A 213 6.63 12.89 2.97
N ALA A 214 6.39 12.44 1.75
CA ALA A 214 7.36 12.47 0.66
C ALA A 214 7.25 13.82 -0.08
N ALA A 215 8.25 14.69 0.05
CA ALA A 215 8.18 16.05 -0.49
C ALA A 215 8.20 16.11 -2.02
N LEU A 216 8.80 15.11 -2.67
CA LEU A 216 8.88 15.01 -4.15
C LEU A 216 7.80 14.09 -4.74
N ASP A 217 6.86 13.62 -3.93
CA ASP A 217 5.76 12.77 -4.38
C ASP A 217 4.77 13.59 -5.22
N THR A 218 4.63 13.23 -6.49
CA THR A 218 3.68 13.87 -7.40
C THR A 218 2.35 13.10 -7.51
N VAL A 219 2.24 11.94 -6.84
CA VAL A 219 1.00 11.17 -6.75
C VAL A 219 0.20 11.60 -5.51
N THR A 220 0.80 11.52 -4.35
CA THR A 220 0.09 11.72 -3.06
C THR A 220 0.74 12.75 -2.14
N SER A 221 1.68 13.49 -2.51
CA SER A 221 2.40 14.60 -1.82
C SER A 221 2.00 14.93 -0.37
N PRO A 222 2.69 15.78 0.37
CA PRO A 222 2.27 16.26 1.69
C PRO A 222 0.84 16.83 1.73
N ARG A 223 0.30 17.28 0.60
CA ARG A 223 -1.08 17.75 0.45
C ARG A 223 -2.11 16.70 0.93
N THR A 224 -1.86 15.42 0.65
CA THR A 224 -2.79 14.33 1.03
C THR A 224 -2.39 13.62 2.31
N THR A 225 -1.10 13.61 2.68
CA THR A 225 -0.61 12.87 3.85
C THR A 225 -0.65 13.70 5.15
N VAL A 226 -0.42 15.03 5.09
CA VAL A 226 -0.53 15.92 6.27
C VAL A 226 -1.95 15.92 6.88
N PRO A 227 -3.04 15.88 6.11
CA PRO A 227 -4.37 15.73 6.70
C PRO A 227 -4.55 14.47 7.56
N ILE A 228 -3.86 13.35 7.22
CA ILE A 228 -3.91 12.11 8.00
C ILE A 228 -3.26 12.33 9.38
N GLU A 229 -2.02 12.85 9.40
CA GLU A 229 -1.31 13.17 10.64
C GLU A 229 -2.14 14.07 11.56
N LYS A 230 -2.74 15.13 10.98
CA LYS A 230 -3.53 16.08 11.75
C LYS A 230 -4.85 15.52 12.30
N ALA A 231 -5.40 14.49 11.66
CA ALA A 231 -6.68 13.92 12.04
C ALA A 231 -6.56 12.77 13.04
N ILE A 232 -5.39 12.11 13.14
CA ILE A 232 -5.14 11.03 14.10
C ILE A 232 -4.53 11.60 15.38
N PRO A 233 -5.18 11.43 16.55
CA PRO A 233 -4.64 11.92 17.81
C PRO A 233 -3.27 11.30 18.13
N GLY A 234 -2.27 12.14 18.37
CA GLY A 234 -0.91 11.70 18.71
C GLY A 234 -0.10 11.10 17.56
N ALA A 235 -0.55 11.22 16.33
CA ALA A 235 0.25 10.80 15.18
C ALA A 235 1.52 11.66 15.05
N ILE A 236 2.58 11.01 14.57
CA ILE A 236 3.87 11.64 14.28
C ILE A 236 4.00 11.77 12.76
N GLY A 237 4.24 12.99 12.28
CA GLY A 237 4.55 13.27 10.88
C GLY A 237 6.05 13.50 10.68
N GLU A 238 6.62 12.95 9.62
CA GLU A 238 8.01 13.20 9.21
C GLU A 238 8.07 13.56 7.73
N THR A 239 8.62 14.71 7.40
CA THR A 239 8.84 15.10 6.00
C THR A 239 10.23 14.66 5.53
N TRP A 240 10.27 13.96 4.41
CA TRP A 240 11.49 13.53 3.74
C TRP A 240 11.63 14.30 2.41
N ASP A 241 12.56 15.26 2.39
CA ASP A 241 12.69 16.24 1.30
C ASP A 241 13.16 15.63 -0.04
N ASP A 242 13.83 14.49 0.01
CA ASP A 242 14.37 13.75 -1.14
C ASP A 242 13.53 12.55 -1.58
N LEU A 243 12.38 12.30 -0.93
CA LEU A 243 11.54 11.15 -1.21
C LEU A 243 10.46 11.49 -2.24
N ALA A 244 10.36 10.66 -3.27
CA ALA A 244 9.24 10.60 -4.21
C ALA A 244 8.17 9.61 -3.69
N HIS A 245 7.22 9.20 -4.53
CA HIS A 245 6.15 8.28 -4.13
C HIS A 245 6.67 6.93 -3.63
N VAL A 246 7.69 6.38 -4.27
CA VAL A 246 8.30 5.09 -3.92
C VAL A 246 9.69 5.32 -3.29
N VAL A 247 9.93 4.64 -2.16
CA VAL A 247 11.27 4.59 -1.55
C VAL A 247 12.23 3.88 -2.50
N ALA A 248 13.16 4.62 -3.10
CA ALA A 248 14.03 4.14 -4.16
C ALA A 248 15.49 4.56 -3.93
N GLY A 249 16.41 3.75 -4.46
CA GLY A 249 17.84 3.99 -4.24
C GLY A 249 18.35 3.44 -2.90
N LYS A 250 19.67 3.26 -2.83
CA LYS A 250 20.32 2.57 -1.71
C LYS A 250 20.17 3.35 -0.40
N GLU A 251 20.42 4.63 -0.42
CA GLU A 251 20.44 5.48 0.79
C GLU A 251 19.03 5.64 1.38
N GLN A 252 18.03 5.92 0.53
CA GLN A 252 16.64 6.00 0.99
C GLN A 252 16.14 4.68 1.57
N LYS A 253 16.47 3.54 0.93
CA LYS A 253 16.10 2.21 1.43
C LYS A 253 16.75 1.91 2.80
N ILE A 254 18.02 2.28 3.00
CA ILE A 254 18.69 2.12 4.30
C ILE A 254 17.98 2.96 5.36
N ARG A 255 17.80 4.27 5.10
CA ARG A 255 17.11 5.17 6.02
C ARG A 255 15.68 4.69 6.33
N PHE A 256 14.96 4.21 5.33
CA PHE A 256 13.62 3.66 5.55
C PHE A 256 13.64 2.42 6.44
N CYS A 257 14.57 1.48 6.21
CA CYS A 257 14.71 0.30 7.05
C CYS A 257 15.04 0.68 8.51
N GLU A 258 15.99 1.58 8.72
CA GLU A 258 16.35 2.08 10.06
C GLU A 258 15.16 2.70 10.76
N ARG A 259 14.41 3.56 10.05
CA ARG A 259 13.24 4.23 10.62
C ARG A 259 12.10 3.25 10.91
N LEU A 260 11.83 2.32 10.00
CA LEU A 260 10.83 1.27 10.18
C LEU A 260 11.17 0.41 11.41
N PHE A 261 12.40 -0.10 11.52
CA PHE A 261 12.79 -0.93 12.65
C PHE A 261 12.78 -0.17 13.98
N SER A 262 13.19 1.10 13.99
CA SER A 262 13.05 1.95 15.17
C SER A 262 11.59 2.12 15.57
N TRP A 263 10.69 2.29 14.59
CA TRP A 263 9.25 2.42 14.83
C TRP A 263 8.64 1.13 15.39
N LEU A 264 8.85 0.01 14.71
CA LEU A 264 8.30 -1.29 15.14
C LEU A 264 8.83 -1.71 16.52
N GLY A 265 10.12 -1.51 16.77
CA GLY A 265 10.77 -1.90 18.04
C GLY A 265 10.43 -1.00 19.23
N SER A 266 9.80 0.17 19.02
CA SER A 266 9.37 1.07 20.08
C SER A 266 7.90 0.93 20.45
N HIS A 267 7.16 0.13 19.78
CA HIS A 267 5.73 -0.09 19.97
C HIS A 267 5.38 -1.58 20.00
#